data_769f603f456c9f26166310475c1be068
#
_entry.id   769f603f456c9f26166310475c1be068
#
_cell.length_a   1.000
_cell.length_b   1.000
_cell.length_c   1.000
_cell.angle_alpha   90.00
_cell.angle_beta   90.00
_cell.angle_gamma   90.00
#
_symmetry.space_group_name_H-M   'P 1'
#
loop_
_entity.id
_entity.type
_entity.pdbx_description
1 polymer ?
#
loop_
_entity_poly.entity_id
_entity_poly.type
_entity_poly.pdbx_seq_one_letter_code
_entity_poly.pdbx_strand_id
1 'polypeptide(L)'
;MGRRAVLAGAGGLAAAAAVGFPSIVRAQSKSLKVGVYGGYFKDSFDKHIFPEFTKATGIAVEAVAEPTGEAWLIQLEQAARAKQAPADVSMMSQVAMLKGMAAELWAPLDPARLPNATKVKPALINKYPDGRLSGVGAVSWYITLVTNTKSYPQAPESWATLWDPANKDKLGLLALVSNSFLLDVTAATFFGGSKHLDSEQGQLDCFKKLAELKKNVKLWYRDEAQFEAALKSGEIPMGQYYHDVTGLAAADGHPVRSTFPKEGGILDSGSWAVSKASKAGDLAHVFIDYMCQPQIQALLSRKVGTSPTIDRSATDLTDKEFAAVSSDLTPIVPRYDLYVSKADWLNQKWTEMIVG
;
A
#
# COMPACT_ATOMS: atom_id res chain seq x y z
N MET A 1 -27.98 -80.18 -1.20
CA MET A 1 -29.29 -80.49 -1.81
C MET A 1 -29.87 -79.13 -2.21
N GLY A 2 -30.11 -78.80 -3.43
CA GLY A 2 -30.40 -79.44 -4.69
C GLY A 2 -31.12 -78.43 -5.59
N ARG A 3 -30.63 -78.44 -6.82
CA ARG A 3 -31.28 -78.22 -8.12
C ARG A 3 -31.72 -76.82 -8.52
N ARG A 4 -31.00 -76.16 -9.45
CA ARG A 4 -31.18 -76.16 -10.92
C ARG A 4 -32.64 -76.00 -11.38
N ALA A 5 -32.87 -74.87 -12.10
CA ALA A 5 -33.53 -74.88 -13.42
C ALA A 5 -33.28 -73.62 -14.21
N VAL A 6 -32.89 -73.82 -15.43
CA VAL A 6 -32.68 -72.93 -16.57
C VAL A 6 -34.08 -72.63 -17.16
N LEU A 7 -34.29 -71.42 -17.69
CA LEU A 7 -35.08 -71.22 -18.91
C LEU A 7 -34.70 -69.88 -19.60
N ALA A 8 -34.41 -70.04 -20.87
CA ALA A 8 -34.15 -68.99 -21.83
C ALA A 8 -35.42 -68.30 -22.29
N GLY A 9 -35.33 -67.06 -22.72
CA GLY A 9 -36.42 -66.38 -23.40
C GLY A 9 -36.04 -65.03 -23.97
N ALA A 10 -35.70 -65.05 -25.24
CA ALA A 10 -35.95 -64.09 -26.32
C ALA A 10 -35.91 -62.56 -26.06
N GLY A 11 -34.96 -61.91 -26.68
CA GLY A 11 -35.04 -60.86 -27.69
C GLY A 11 -35.93 -59.66 -27.46
N GLY A 12 -35.28 -58.52 -27.24
CA GLY A 12 -35.93 -57.20 -27.36
C GLY A 12 -34.85 -56.16 -27.57
N LEU A 13 -34.49 -55.81 -28.82
CA LEU A 13 -33.69 -54.65 -29.19
C LEU A 13 -34.49 -53.40 -28.84
N ALA A 14 -34.13 -52.74 -27.74
CA ALA A 14 -34.51 -51.36 -27.47
C ALA A 14 -33.35 -50.47 -27.90
N ALA A 15 -33.50 -49.78 -29.03
CA ALA A 15 -32.66 -48.68 -29.45
C ALA A 15 -32.86 -47.50 -28.46
N ALA A 16 -31.98 -47.36 -27.48
CA ALA A 16 -31.93 -46.17 -26.67
C ALA A 16 -31.34 -45.04 -27.51
N ALA A 17 -32.19 -44.15 -27.99
CA ALA A 17 -31.84 -42.86 -28.55
C ALA A 17 -31.03 -42.11 -27.49
N ALA A 18 -29.71 -41.98 -27.69
CA ALA A 18 -28.84 -41.10 -26.89
C ALA A 18 -29.28 -39.67 -27.16
N VAL A 19 -30.18 -39.15 -26.31
CA VAL A 19 -30.40 -37.71 -26.22
C VAL A 19 -29.14 -37.13 -25.66
N GLY A 20 -28.29 -36.64 -26.56
CA GLY A 20 -27.09 -35.85 -26.19
C GLY A 20 -27.57 -34.58 -25.52
N PHE A 21 -27.49 -34.55 -24.18
CA PHE A 21 -27.56 -33.31 -23.46
C PHE A 21 -26.38 -32.45 -23.93
N PRO A 22 -26.63 -31.19 -24.36
CA PRO A 22 -25.54 -30.29 -24.65
C PRO A 22 -24.74 -30.16 -23.34
N SER A 23 -23.50 -30.69 -23.33
CA SER A 23 -22.55 -30.37 -22.27
C SER A 23 -22.41 -28.85 -22.30
N ILE A 24 -23.03 -28.19 -21.34
CA ILE A 24 -22.74 -26.79 -21.05
C ILE A 24 -21.25 -26.80 -20.67
N VAL A 25 -20.38 -26.54 -21.64
CA VAL A 25 -19.00 -26.17 -21.39
C VAL A 25 -19.10 -24.88 -20.57
N ARG A 26 -19.11 -25.03 -19.26
CA ARG A 26 -18.89 -23.90 -18.36
C ARG A 26 -17.56 -23.31 -18.79
N ALA A 27 -17.60 -22.20 -19.53
CA ALA A 27 -16.43 -21.40 -19.75
C ALA A 27 -15.81 -21.22 -18.38
N GLN A 28 -14.62 -21.75 -18.18
CA GLN A 28 -13.89 -21.66 -16.91
C GLN A 28 -13.79 -20.16 -16.61
N SER A 29 -14.52 -19.70 -15.60
CA SER A 29 -14.56 -18.28 -15.26
C SER A 29 -13.12 -17.84 -15.01
N LYS A 30 -12.64 -16.90 -15.81
CA LYS A 30 -11.31 -16.33 -15.62
C LYS A 30 -11.30 -15.72 -14.24
N SER A 31 -10.42 -16.18 -13.37
CA SER A 31 -10.27 -15.69 -12.00
C SER A 31 -8.84 -15.25 -11.75
N LEU A 32 -8.68 -14.17 -11.00
CA LEU A 32 -7.39 -13.61 -10.61
C LEU A 32 -7.35 -13.47 -9.09
N LYS A 33 -6.31 -14.00 -8.45
CA LYS A 33 -6.06 -13.79 -7.03
C LYS A 33 -5.32 -12.49 -6.82
N VAL A 34 -5.94 -11.54 -6.10
CA VAL A 34 -5.35 -10.24 -5.83
C VAL A 34 -5.18 -10.05 -4.33
N GLY A 35 -3.93 -9.90 -3.91
CA GLY A 35 -3.56 -9.56 -2.56
C GLY A 35 -3.67 -8.05 -2.33
N VAL A 36 -4.31 -7.67 -1.24
CA VAL A 36 -4.38 -6.30 -0.73
C VAL A 36 -4.28 -6.32 0.79
N TYR A 37 -3.90 -5.20 1.41
CA TYR A 37 -3.83 -5.09 2.86
C TYR A 37 -5.16 -5.44 3.50
N GLY A 38 -5.11 -6.16 4.63
CA GLY A 38 -6.30 -6.61 5.36
C GLY A 38 -7.11 -5.46 5.98
N GLY A 39 -8.21 -5.83 6.64
CA GLY A 39 -9.10 -4.89 7.33
C GLY A 39 -9.81 -3.94 6.36
N TYR A 40 -9.91 -2.67 6.76
CA TYR A 40 -10.63 -1.62 6.01
C TYR A 40 -10.24 -1.55 4.53
N PHE A 41 -8.94 -1.74 4.21
CA PHE A 41 -8.47 -1.71 2.83
C PHE A 41 -9.13 -2.80 1.99
N LYS A 42 -9.01 -4.06 2.43
CA LYS A 42 -9.61 -5.20 1.72
C LYS A 42 -11.12 -5.05 1.60
N ASP A 43 -11.80 -4.66 2.68
CA ASP A 43 -13.25 -4.48 2.69
C ASP A 43 -13.70 -3.42 1.69
N SER A 44 -12.93 -2.33 1.57
CA SER A 44 -13.19 -1.26 0.60
C SER A 44 -12.97 -1.72 -0.85
N PHE A 45 -11.91 -2.50 -1.10
CA PHE A 45 -11.66 -3.08 -2.42
C PHE A 45 -12.74 -4.10 -2.81
N ASP A 46 -13.13 -4.99 -1.90
CA ASP A 46 -14.19 -5.99 -2.13
C ASP A 46 -15.54 -5.33 -2.44
N LYS A 47 -15.82 -4.24 -1.76
CA LYS A 47 -17.11 -3.55 -1.89
C LYS A 47 -17.18 -2.63 -3.10
N HIS A 48 -16.11 -1.94 -3.46
CA HIS A 48 -16.16 -0.81 -4.37
C HIS A 48 -15.30 -0.93 -5.62
N ILE A 49 -14.22 -1.72 -5.60
CA ILE A 49 -13.23 -1.75 -6.67
C ILE A 49 -13.33 -3.05 -7.49
N PHE A 50 -13.23 -4.20 -6.84
CA PHE A 50 -13.23 -5.50 -7.53
C PHE A 50 -14.54 -5.80 -8.30
N PRO A 51 -15.75 -5.41 -7.80
CA PRO A 51 -16.97 -5.57 -8.57
C PRO A 51 -16.98 -4.76 -9.87
N GLU A 52 -16.45 -3.54 -9.86
CA GLU A 52 -16.36 -2.71 -11.07
C GLU A 52 -15.35 -3.28 -12.07
N PHE A 53 -14.22 -3.80 -11.61
CA PHE A 53 -13.27 -4.52 -12.45
C PHE A 53 -13.92 -5.75 -13.10
N THR A 54 -14.60 -6.58 -12.31
CA THR A 54 -15.27 -7.80 -12.79
C THR A 54 -16.36 -7.45 -13.81
N LYS A 55 -17.13 -6.41 -13.55
CA LYS A 55 -18.16 -5.92 -14.47
C LYS A 55 -17.57 -5.45 -15.81
N ALA A 56 -16.44 -4.75 -15.76
CA ALA A 56 -15.80 -4.20 -16.95
C ALA A 56 -15.08 -5.25 -17.80
N THR A 57 -14.54 -6.31 -17.19
CA THR A 57 -13.60 -7.23 -17.84
C THR A 57 -14.12 -8.67 -17.94
N GLY A 58 -15.13 -9.03 -17.15
CA GLY A 58 -15.59 -10.42 -17.01
C GLY A 58 -14.62 -11.32 -16.22
N ILE A 59 -13.55 -10.74 -15.61
CA ILE A 59 -12.57 -11.46 -14.80
C ILE A 59 -13.02 -11.37 -13.33
N ALA A 60 -13.25 -12.51 -12.69
CA ALA A 60 -13.56 -12.55 -11.27
C ALA A 60 -12.31 -12.30 -10.43
N VAL A 61 -12.43 -11.59 -9.31
CA VAL A 61 -11.33 -11.39 -8.37
C VAL A 61 -11.56 -12.22 -7.11
N GLU A 62 -10.54 -12.98 -6.73
CA GLU A 62 -10.43 -13.62 -5.41
C GLU A 62 -9.49 -12.76 -4.56
N ALA A 63 -10.07 -12.01 -3.62
CA ALA A 63 -9.29 -11.12 -2.77
C ALA A 63 -8.58 -11.88 -1.66
N VAL A 64 -7.29 -11.68 -1.52
CA VAL A 64 -6.44 -12.26 -0.48
C VAL A 64 -6.02 -11.15 0.50
N ALA A 65 -6.26 -11.35 1.80
CA ALA A 65 -5.74 -10.43 2.81
C ALA A 65 -4.24 -10.67 3.00
N GLU A 66 -3.43 -9.66 2.69
CA GLU A 66 -1.99 -9.71 2.89
C GLU A 66 -1.63 -9.23 4.30
N PRO A 67 -0.80 -9.97 5.03
CA PRO A 67 -0.16 -9.42 6.21
C PRO A 67 0.81 -8.31 5.79
N THR A 68 0.87 -7.25 6.58
CA THR A 68 1.78 -6.12 6.31
C THR A 68 3.24 -6.51 6.46
N GLY A 69 4.10 -5.85 5.67
CA GLY A 69 5.56 -5.95 5.80
C GLY A 69 6.18 -7.24 5.28
N GLU A 70 7.22 -7.73 5.99
CA GLU A 70 8.06 -8.83 5.53
C GLU A 70 7.38 -10.19 5.59
N ALA A 71 6.36 -10.36 6.42
CA ALA A 71 5.66 -11.64 6.56
C ALA A 71 5.07 -12.14 5.23
N TRP A 72 4.56 -11.22 4.42
CA TRP A 72 4.05 -11.57 3.08
C TRP A 72 5.17 -11.96 2.12
N LEU A 73 6.31 -11.27 2.14
CA LEU A 73 7.47 -11.64 1.32
C LEU A 73 7.95 -13.06 1.63
N ILE A 74 8.02 -13.44 2.89
CA ILE A 74 8.40 -14.81 3.31
C ILE A 74 7.43 -15.84 2.72
N GLN A 75 6.12 -15.56 2.76
CA GLN A 75 5.12 -16.44 2.15
C GLN A 75 5.29 -16.54 0.63
N LEU A 76 5.55 -15.43 -0.05
CA LEU A 76 5.81 -15.39 -1.49
C LEU A 76 7.09 -16.16 -1.87
N GLU A 77 8.16 -16.06 -1.07
CA GLU A 77 9.38 -16.84 -1.29
C GLU A 77 9.15 -18.35 -1.16
N GLN A 78 8.43 -18.76 -0.10
CA GLN A 78 8.10 -20.17 0.10
C GLN A 78 7.22 -20.70 -1.03
N ALA A 79 6.23 -19.93 -1.43
CA ALA A 79 5.32 -20.26 -2.52
C ALA A 79 6.03 -20.31 -3.88
N ALA A 80 6.99 -19.42 -4.12
CA ALA A 80 7.81 -19.44 -5.34
C ALA A 80 8.61 -20.75 -5.46
N ARG A 81 9.19 -21.23 -4.36
CA ARG A 81 9.88 -22.54 -4.29
C ARG A 81 8.93 -23.71 -4.60
N ALA A 82 7.68 -23.61 -4.15
CA ALA A 82 6.62 -24.59 -4.41
C ALA A 82 5.97 -24.43 -5.79
N LYS A 83 6.36 -23.42 -6.60
CA LYS A 83 5.75 -23.04 -7.88
C LYS A 83 4.24 -22.76 -7.75
N GLN A 84 3.83 -22.21 -6.63
CA GLN A 84 2.47 -21.78 -6.35
C GLN A 84 2.49 -20.30 -5.98
N ALA A 85 1.47 -19.57 -6.37
CA ALA A 85 1.31 -18.18 -5.99
C ALA A 85 0.16 -18.06 -4.98
N PRO A 86 0.38 -17.52 -3.75
CA PRO A 86 -0.69 -17.28 -2.81
C PRO A 86 -1.62 -16.18 -3.33
N ALA A 87 -1.08 -15.22 -4.07
CA ALA A 87 -1.78 -14.26 -4.90
C ALA A 87 -1.05 -14.13 -6.24
N ASP A 88 -1.80 -13.88 -7.32
CA ASP A 88 -1.24 -13.60 -8.65
C ASP A 88 -0.66 -12.21 -8.72
N VAL A 89 -1.39 -11.24 -8.18
CA VAL A 89 -1.01 -9.83 -8.04
C VAL A 89 -1.04 -9.47 -6.56
N SER A 90 -0.04 -8.75 -6.09
CA SER A 90 0.06 -8.27 -4.71
C SER A 90 0.22 -6.75 -4.67
N MET A 91 -0.38 -6.12 -3.65
CA MET A 91 -0.14 -4.71 -3.32
C MET A 91 1.02 -4.62 -2.33
N MET A 92 2.17 -4.19 -2.79
CA MET A 92 3.39 -4.16 -1.99
C MET A 92 3.74 -2.75 -1.57
N SER A 93 4.00 -2.52 -0.27
CA SER A 93 4.66 -1.28 0.17
C SER A 93 6.01 -1.11 -0.52
N GLN A 94 6.48 0.12 -0.66
CA GLN A 94 7.68 0.38 -1.46
C GLN A 94 8.92 -0.35 -0.93
N VAL A 95 9.09 -0.45 0.38
CA VAL A 95 10.20 -1.24 0.97
C VAL A 95 10.07 -2.72 0.61
N ALA A 96 8.86 -3.29 0.76
CA ALA A 96 8.63 -4.69 0.42
C ALA A 96 8.75 -4.95 -1.08
N MET A 97 8.33 -4.00 -1.92
CA MET A 97 8.52 -4.05 -3.37
C MET A 97 10.00 -4.17 -3.75
N LEU A 98 10.86 -3.30 -3.17
CA LEU A 98 12.30 -3.30 -3.43
C LEU A 98 12.98 -4.57 -2.91
N LYS A 99 12.62 -5.07 -1.72
CA LYS A 99 13.13 -6.34 -1.20
C LYS A 99 12.73 -7.53 -2.08
N GLY A 100 11.47 -7.56 -2.52
CA GLY A 100 10.99 -8.60 -3.46
C GLY A 100 11.68 -8.53 -4.82
N MET A 101 12.03 -7.34 -5.30
CA MET A 101 12.84 -7.17 -6.51
C MET A 101 14.24 -7.76 -6.31
N ALA A 102 14.92 -7.47 -5.20
CA ALA A 102 16.24 -8.01 -4.89
C ALA A 102 16.23 -9.54 -4.77
N ALA A 103 15.13 -10.12 -4.29
CA ALA A 103 14.91 -11.57 -4.22
C ALA A 103 14.30 -12.16 -5.50
N GLU A 104 14.16 -11.38 -6.57
CA GLU A 104 13.55 -11.79 -7.85
C GLU A 104 12.18 -12.48 -7.72
N LEU A 105 11.33 -12.00 -6.85
CA LEU A 105 9.99 -12.55 -6.60
C LEU A 105 8.95 -12.10 -7.62
N TRP A 106 9.21 -11.02 -8.36
CA TRP A 106 8.25 -10.41 -9.27
C TRP A 106 8.49 -10.86 -10.71
N ALA A 107 7.41 -11.20 -11.42
CA ALA A 107 7.45 -11.36 -12.86
C ALA A 107 7.61 -9.99 -13.54
N PRO A 108 8.48 -9.86 -14.54
CA PRO A 108 8.54 -8.64 -15.34
C PRO A 108 7.20 -8.36 -16.03
N LEU A 109 6.80 -7.09 -16.04
CA LEU A 109 5.61 -6.62 -16.73
C LEU A 109 5.95 -6.15 -18.15
N ASP A 110 5.06 -6.41 -19.10
CA ASP A 110 5.18 -5.90 -20.47
C ASP A 110 4.54 -4.51 -20.59
N PRO A 111 5.32 -3.43 -20.80
CA PRO A 111 4.77 -2.08 -20.90
C PRO A 111 3.78 -1.90 -22.07
N ALA A 112 3.92 -2.69 -23.14
CA ALA A 112 3.01 -2.62 -24.28
C ALA A 112 1.58 -3.04 -23.91
N ARG A 113 1.42 -3.80 -22.83
CA ARG A 113 0.14 -4.28 -22.29
C ARG A 113 -0.42 -3.38 -21.19
N LEU A 114 0.28 -2.30 -20.84
CA LEU A 114 -0.03 -1.37 -19.77
C LEU A 114 -0.09 0.09 -20.26
N PRO A 115 -0.91 0.41 -21.29
CA PRO A 115 -0.97 1.75 -21.85
C PRO A 115 -1.35 2.81 -20.81
N ASN A 116 -2.20 2.48 -19.81
CA ASN A 116 -2.58 3.41 -18.77
C ASN A 116 -1.48 3.63 -17.72
N ALA A 117 -0.53 2.70 -17.57
CA ALA A 117 0.61 2.89 -16.65
C ALA A 117 1.52 4.05 -17.05
N THR A 118 1.47 4.51 -18.31
CA THR A 118 2.18 5.72 -18.77
C THR A 118 1.71 7.01 -18.10
N LYS A 119 0.53 7.00 -17.48
CA LYS A 119 -0.04 8.12 -16.72
C LYS A 119 0.42 8.15 -15.26
N VAL A 120 0.95 7.02 -14.76
CA VAL A 120 1.44 6.91 -13.38
C VAL A 120 2.70 7.75 -13.21
N LYS A 121 2.78 8.49 -12.12
CA LYS A 121 3.93 9.32 -11.78
C LYS A 121 5.23 8.52 -11.85
N PRO A 122 6.29 9.01 -12.52
CA PRO A 122 7.52 8.24 -12.72
C PRO A 122 8.15 7.71 -11.43
N ALA A 123 8.02 8.44 -10.32
CA ALA A 123 8.51 8.01 -9.00
C ALA A 123 7.80 6.77 -8.44
N LEU A 124 6.63 6.40 -9.00
CA LEU A 124 5.83 5.25 -8.58
C LEU A 124 5.94 4.07 -9.58
N ILE A 125 6.88 4.13 -10.52
CA ILE A 125 7.18 3.06 -11.47
C ILE A 125 8.43 2.33 -10.98
N ASN A 126 8.30 1.04 -10.73
CA ASN A 126 9.40 0.20 -10.25
C ASN A 126 10.04 -0.57 -11.41
N LYS A 127 11.36 -0.54 -11.49
CA LYS A 127 12.14 -1.22 -12.53
C LYS A 127 13.29 -2.01 -11.91
N TYR A 128 13.55 -3.17 -12.44
CA TYR A 128 14.80 -3.89 -12.19
C TYR A 128 16.00 -3.10 -12.67
N PRO A 129 17.22 -3.39 -12.18
CA PRO A 129 18.45 -2.71 -12.64
C PRO A 129 18.69 -2.79 -14.15
N ASP A 130 18.17 -3.82 -14.80
CA ASP A 130 18.24 -4.01 -16.25
C ASP A 130 17.16 -3.23 -17.04
N GLY A 131 16.32 -2.45 -16.36
CA GLY A 131 15.28 -1.61 -16.94
C GLY A 131 13.93 -2.29 -17.15
N ARG A 132 13.80 -3.61 -16.94
CA ARG A 132 12.51 -4.30 -16.99
C ARG A 132 11.55 -3.76 -15.94
N LEU A 133 10.29 -3.57 -16.31
CA LEU A 133 9.25 -3.11 -15.39
C LEU A 133 8.92 -4.24 -14.39
N SER A 134 8.99 -3.95 -13.09
CA SER A 134 8.73 -4.92 -12.01
C SER A 134 7.43 -4.63 -11.26
N GLY A 135 6.97 -3.39 -11.29
CA GLY A 135 5.73 -3.00 -10.62
C GLY A 135 5.29 -1.59 -10.98
N VAL A 136 4.02 -1.31 -10.73
CA VAL A 136 3.36 -0.04 -11.05
C VAL A 136 2.63 0.46 -9.81
N GLY A 137 2.71 1.75 -9.52
CA GLY A 137 2.03 2.37 -8.38
C GLY A 137 0.55 2.00 -8.32
N ALA A 138 0.16 1.39 -7.22
CA ALA A 138 -1.21 0.93 -6.97
C ALA A 138 -2.04 2.05 -6.32
N VAL A 139 -1.54 2.55 -5.23
CA VAL A 139 -2.11 3.59 -4.38
C VAL A 139 -1.00 4.41 -3.75
N SER A 140 -1.33 5.62 -3.30
CA SER A 140 -0.43 6.40 -2.45
C SER A 140 -1.22 7.04 -1.31
N TRP A 141 -0.52 7.42 -0.26
CA TRP A 141 -1.08 8.10 0.91
C TRP A 141 -0.05 9.07 1.49
N TYR A 142 -0.53 9.94 2.36
CA TYR A 142 0.35 10.90 3.03
C TYR A 142 0.41 10.66 4.53
N ILE A 143 1.62 10.71 5.07
CA ILE A 143 1.85 10.91 6.50
C ILE A 143 2.10 12.41 6.69
N THR A 144 1.37 13.01 7.60
CA THR A 144 1.36 14.45 7.83
C THR A 144 1.54 14.79 9.30
N LEU A 145 1.66 16.06 9.59
CA LEU A 145 1.61 16.58 10.94
C LEU A 145 0.15 16.67 11.40
N VAL A 146 -0.18 15.97 12.49
CA VAL A 146 -1.55 15.92 13.01
C VAL A 146 -1.64 16.56 14.39
N THR A 147 -2.78 17.21 14.66
CA THR A 147 -3.01 17.88 15.95
C THR A 147 -4.43 17.68 16.45
N ASN A 148 -4.59 17.66 17.79
CA ASN A 148 -5.87 17.87 18.43
C ASN A 148 -6.18 19.36 18.42
N THR A 149 -7.32 19.75 17.83
CA THR A 149 -7.68 21.16 17.60
C THR A 149 -8.05 21.92 18.86
N LYS A 150 -8.37 21.24 19.96
CA LYS A 150 -8.58 21.87 21.28
C LYS A 150 -7.27 22.28 21.91
N SER A 151 -6.21 21.48 21.73
CA SER A 151 -4.86 21.78 22.25
C SER A 151 -4.07 22.70 21.33
N TYR A 152 -4.30 22.60 20.01
CA TYR A 152 -3.67 23.41 18.97
C TYR A 152 -4.74 24.03 18.07
N PRO A 153 -5.35 25.17 18.50
CA PRO A 153 -6.39 25.85 17.70
C PRO A 153 -5.89 26.26 16.32
N GLN A 154 -4.63 26.66 16.22
CA GLN A 154 -3.98 26.98 14.94
C GLN A 154 -3.23 25.78 14.37
N ALA A 155 -3.28 25.62 13.04
CA ALA A 155 -2.54 24.59 12.35
C ALA A 155 -1.03 24.88 12.40
N PRO A 156 -0.17 23.90 12.73
CA PRO A 156 1.27 24.07 12.60
C PRO A 156 1.66 24.12 11.11
N GLU A 157 2.56 25.03 10.74
CA GLU A 157 2.92 25.27 9.34
C GLU A 157 4.14 24.46 8.87
N SER A 158 4.91 23.87 9.80
CA SER A 158 6.21 23.25 9.51
C SER A 158 6.43 22.03 10.38
N TRP A 159 7.13 21.03 9.84
CA TRP A 159 7.65 19.91 10.61
C TRP A 159 8.56 20.36 11.75
N ALA A 160 9.21 21.53 11.65
CA ALA A 160 10.05 22.09 12.71
C ALA A 160 9.29 22.25 14.04
N THR A 161 7.96 22.34 14.01
CA THR A 161 7.12 22.41 15.22
C THR A 161 7.32 21.19 16.13
N LEU A 162 7.69 20.03 15.59
CA LEU A 162 8.00 18.85 16.42
C LEU A 162 9.19 19.11 17.36
N TRP A 163 10.14 19.97 16.97
CA TRP A 163 11.34 20.30 17.76
C TRP A 163 11.14 21.46 18.74
N ASP A 164 9.97 22.12 18.71
CA ASP A 164 9.67 23.20 19.63
C ASP A 164 9.69 22.67 21.08
N PRO A 165 10.48 23.27 22.00
CA PRO A 165 10.49 22.90 23.42
C PRO A 165 9.14 23.01 24.13
N ALA A 166 8.22 23.82 23.61
CA ALA A 166 6.85 23.91 24.12
C ALA A 166 6.04 22.61 23.96
N ASN A 167 6.53 21.70 23.10
CA ASN A 167 5.91 20.40 22.83
C ASN A 167 6.50 19.27 23.68
N LYS A 168 7.21 19.57 24.77
CA LYS A 168 7.74 18.57 25.69
C LYS A 168 6.63 17.60 26.15
N ASP A 169 6.89 16.28 26.01
CA ASP A 169 6.00 15.18 26.40
C ASP A 169 4.60 15.25 25.73
N LYS A 170 4.51 15.78 24.49
CA LYS A 170 3.22 15.94 23.77
C LYS A 170 3.15 15.20 22.44
N LEU A 171 4.25 14.60 21.98
CA LEU A 171 4.28 14.03 20.64
C LEU A 171 4.05 12.51 20.63
N GLY A 172 3.31 12.05 19.61
CA GLY A 172 3.27 10.66 19.20
C GLY A 172 3.90 10.49 17.83
N LEU A 173 4.94 9.66 17.73
CA LEU A 173 5.67 9.42 16.50
C LEU A 173 5.81 7.92 16.22
N LEU A 174 5.88 7.55 14.95
CA LEU A 174 6.08 6.15 14.51
C LEU A 174 7.43 5.62 15.00
N ALA A 175 7.39 4.44 15.61
CA ALA A 175 8.54 3.85 16.31
C ALA A 175 9.56 3.16 15.40
N LEU A 176 9.25 2.93 14.12
CA LEU A 176 10.13 2.24 13.20
C LEU A 176 10.76 3.24 12.24
N VAL A 177 12.07 3.19 12.08
CA VAL A 177 12.80 4.11 11.20
C VAL A 177 12.30 4.05 9.76
N SER A 178 11.97 2.85 9.27
CA SER A 178 11.50 2.62 7.90
C SER A 178 10.02 2.98 7.65
N ASN A 179 9.27 3.32 8.70
CA ASN A 179 7.86 3.72 8.58
C ASN A 179 7.65 5.17 9.00
N SER A 180 8.51 5.68 9.89
CA SER A 180 8.41 7.07 10.35
C SER A 180 8.93 8.06 9.31
N PHE A 181 9.93 7.66 8.52
CA PHE A 181 10.63 8.50 7.55
C PHE A 181 11.11 9.83 8.16
N LEU A 182 11.37 9.84 9.48
CA LEU A 182 11.80 11.05 10.19
C LEU A 182 13.19 11.50 9.78
N LEU A 183 14.02 10.62 9.20
CA LEU A 183 15.29 11.03 8.57
C LEU A 183 15.02 11.95 7.39
N ASP A 184 14.08 11.58 6.51
CA ASP A 184 13.69 12.36 5.33
C ASP A 184 13.05 13.68 5.74
N VAL A 185 12.16 13.65 6.75
CA VAL A 185 11.57 14.86 7.35
C VAL A 185 12.66 15.79 7.90
N THR A 186 13.62 15.22 8.63
CA THR A 186 14.71 16.01 9.22
C THR A 186 15.60 16.63 8.14
N ALA A 187 15.95 15.87 7.11
CA ALA A 187 16.73 16.35 5.97
C ALA A 187 15.99 17.49 5.23
N ALA A 188 14.68 17.32 4.97
CA ALA A 188 13.86 18.33 4.30
C ALA A 188 13.72 19.60 5.14
N THR A 189 13.56 19.45 6.46
CA THR A 189 13.28 20.58 7.35
C THR A 189 14.54 21.41 7.67
N PHE A 190 15.70 20.76 7.87
CA PHE A 190 16.88 21.42 8.43
C PHE A 190 18.11 21.41 7.51
N PHE A 191 18.14 20.54 6.50
CA PHE A 191 19.38 20.31 5.71
C PHE A 191 19.16 20.46 4.20
N GLY A 192 18.06 21.07 3.77
CA GLY A 192 17.83 21.41 2.36
C GLY A 192 17.35 20.24 1.48
N GLY A 193 16.96 19.12 2.09
CA GLY A 193 16.31 18.02 1.37
C GLY A 193 17.08 16.71 1.33
N SER A 194 16.54 15.75 0.57
CA SER A 194 16.98 14.34 0.55
C SER A 194 18.43 14.13 0.13
N LYS A 195 19.05 15.06 -0.62
CA LYS A 195 20.47 14.98 -1.03
C LYS A 195 21.42 14.95 0.17
N HIS A 196 21.02 15.55 1.30
CA HIS A 196 21.83 15.49 2.52
C HIS A 196 22.03 14.04 3.02
N LEU A 197 21.10 13.16 2.72
CA LEU A 197 21.15 11.74 3.07
C LEU A 197 22.05 10.90 2.14
N ASP A 198 22.65 11.47 1.09
CA ASP A 198 23.54 10.73 0.18
C ASP A 198 24.85 10.29 0.88
N SER A 199 25.26 11.00 1.92
CA SER A 199 26.43 10.67 2.70
C SER A 199 26.10 10.09 4.08
N GLU A 200 26.98 9.24 4.60
CA GLU A 200 26.84 8.73 5.97
C GLU A 200 26.89 9.86 7.00
N GLN A 201 27.74 10.88 6.77
CA GLN A 201 27.79 12.04 7.65
C GLN A 201 26.44 12.77 7.68
N GLY A 202 25.80 12.97 6.54
CA GLY A 202 24.48 13.61 6.47
C GLY A 202 23.39 12.79 7.18
N GLN A 203 23.48 11.45 7.10
CA GLN A 203 22.59 10.56 7.85
C GLN A 203 22.81 10.71 9.36
N LEU A 204 24.09 10.78 9.81
CA LEU A 204 24.45 11.00 11.22
C LEU A 204 24.01 12.39 11.72
N ASP A 205 24.13 13.43 10.89
CA ASP A 205 23.64 14.77 11.22
C ASP A 205 22.13 14.76 11.46
N CYS A 206 21.37 14.04 10.62
CA CYS A 206 19.94 13.85 10.82
C CYS A 206 19.63 13.10 12.12
N PHE A 207 20.33 12.02 12.45
CA PHE A 207 20.15 11.32 13.73
C PHE A 207 20.47 12.20 14.93
N LYS A 208 21.54 12.99 14.86
CA LYS A 208 21.87 13.96 15.90
C LYS A 208 20.74 14.99 16.10
N LYS A 209 20.18 15.49 15.01
CA LYS A 209 19.03 16.42 15.06
C LYS A 209 17.77 15.74 15.58
N LEU A 210 17.50 14.49 15.19
CA LEU A 210 16.38 13.69 15.69
C LEU A 210 16.46 13.42 17.19
N ALA A 211 17.66 13.23 17.75
CA ALA A 211 17.84 13.03 19.18
C ALA A 211 17.29 14.19 20.03
N GLU A 212 17.23 15.41 19.47
CA GLU A 212 16.61 16.56 20.14
C GLU A 212 15.10 16.41 20.35
N LEU A 213 14.42 15.57 19.52
CA LEU A 213 13.00 15.29 19.66
C LEU A 213 12.67 14.45 20.88
N LYS A 214 13.61 13.65 21.37
CA LYS A 214 13.35 12.66 22.42
C LYS A 214 12.57 13.21 23.61
N LYS A 215 12.92 14.41 24.06
CA LYS A 215 12.26 15.08 25.19
C LYS A 215 10.82 15.53 24.91
N ASN A 216 10.44 15.63 23.63
CA ASN A 216 9.11 16.04 23.19
C ASN A 216 8.18 14.85 22.95
N VAL A 217 8.76 13.64 22.76
CA VAL A 217 7.99 12.43 22.43
C VAL A 217 7.50 11.77 23.70
N LYS A 218 6.16 11.70 23.84
CA LYS A 218 5.48 10.95 24.89
C LYS A 218 5.31 9.48 24.50
N LEU A 219 5.11 9.23 23.19
CA LEU A 219 4.85 7.88 22.67
C LEU A 219 5.56 7.63 21.34
N TRP A 220 6.45 6.65 21.32
CA TRP A 220 6.90 6.01 20.09
C TRP A 220 5.94 4.85 19.79
N TYR A 221 4.97 5.05 18.90
CA TYR A 221 3.91 4.07 18.68
C TYR A 221 4.24 3.09 17.54
N ARG A 222 3.75 1.88 17.71
CA ARG A 222 3.71 0.81 16.69
C ARG A 222 2.27 0.42 16.37
N ASP A 223 1.37 0.64 17.32
CA ASP A 223 -0.05 0.43 17.18
C ASP A 223 -0.70 1.77 16.84
N GLU A 224 -1.19 1.89 15.64
CA GLU A 224 -1.80 3.08 15.08
C GLU A 224 -3.10 3.44 15.80
N ALA A 225 -3.89 2.44 16.19
CA ALA A 225 -5.13 2.65 16.92
C ALA A 225 -4.89 3.26 18.32
N GLN A 226 -3.76 2.88 18.95
CA GLN A 226 -3.34 3.47 20.22
C GLN A 226 -3.08 4.98 20.07
N PHE A 227 -2.30 5.35 19.06
CA PHE A 227 -1.99 6.77 18.84
C PHE A 227 -3.24 7.56 18.40
N GLU A 228 -4.06 7.00 17.53
CA GLU A 228 -5.30 7.63 17.07
C GLU A 228 -6.23 7.93 18.25
N ALA A 229 -6.42 6.98 19.17
CA ALA A 229 -7.23 7.18 20.37
C ALA A 229 -6.66 8.30 21.27
N ALA A 230 -5.34 8.32 21.46
CA ALA A 230 -4.66 9.33 22.26
C ALA A 230 -4.73 10.74 21.60
N LEU A 231 -4.67 10.82 20.28
CA LEU A 231 -4.84 12.06 19.52
C LEU A 231 -6.28 12.58 19.63
N LYS A 232 -7.28 11.71 19.46
CA LYS A 232 -8.71 12.04 19.57
C LYS A 232 -9.07 12.55 20.96
N SER A 233 -8.55 11.94 22.01
CA SER A 233 -8.77 12.34 23.39
C SER A 233 -8.00 13.62 23.79
N GLY A 234 -6.92 13.93 23.07
CA GLY A 234 -5.98 15.01 23.41
C GLY A 234 -4.93 14.61 24.44
N GLU A 235 -4.84 13.35 24.82
CA GLU A 235 -3.78 12.84 25.70
C GLU A 235 -2.39 12.99 25.07
N ILE A 236 -2.29 12.75 23.76
CA ILE A 236 -1.12 13.04 22.94
C ILE A 236 -1.58 13.97 21.81
N PRO A 237 -1.46 15.28 21.99
CA PRO A 237 -2.20 16.23 21.16
C PRO A 237 -1.55 16.57 19.83
N MET A 238 -0.35 16.05 19.53
CA MET A 238 0.37 16.29 18.28
C MET A 238 1.21 15.06 17.90
N GLY A 239 1.44 14.87 16.59
CA GLY A 239 2.33 13.84 16.09
C GLY A 239 2.35 13.75 14.56
N GLN A 240 2.89 12.67 14.06
CA GLN A 240 2.79 12.30 12.66
C GLN A 240 1.76 11.18 12.50
N TYR A 241 0.88 11.28 11.50
CA TYR A 241 -0.13 10.25 11.23
C TYR A 241 -0.67 10.37 9.80
N TYR A 242 -1.49 9.41 9.40
CA TYR A 242 -2.09 9.37 8.08
C TYR A 242 -3.11 10.49 7.87
N HIS A 243 -2.99 11.16 6.73
CA HIS A 243 -3.85 12.29 6.37
C HIS A 243 -5.30 11.88 6.22
N ASP A 244 -5.54 10.82 5.44
CA ASP A 244 -6.86 10.28 5.14
C ASP A 244 -7.59 9.79 6.41
N VAL A 245 -6.91 8.99 7.25
CA VAL A 245 -7.47 8.48 8.52
C VAL A 245 -7.81 9.63 9.46
N THR A 246 -6.94 10.65 9.56
CA THR A 246 -7.22 11.85 10.38
C THR A 246 -8.39 12.63 9.82
N GLY A 247 -8.52 12.71 8.48
CA GLY A 247 -9.65 13.35 7.81
C GLY A 247 -10.98 12.66 8.11
N LEU A 248 -11.01 11.32 8.09
CA LEU A 248 -12.18 10.53 8.48
C LEU A 248 -12.57 10.78 9.94
N ALA A 249 -11.60 10.75 10.85
CA ALA A 249 -11.85 11.04 12.27
C ALA A 249 -12.41 12.45 12.49
N ALA A 250 -11.92 13.44 11.75
CA ALA A 250 -12.45 14.82 11.80
C ALA A 250 -13.88 14.89 11.24
N ALA A 251 -14.19 14.16 10.17
CA ALA A 251 -15.54 14.07 9.61
C ALA A 251 -16.54 13.42 10.58
N ASP A 252 -16.08 12.48 11.42
CA ASP A 252 -16.86 11.85 12.49
C ASP A 252 -17.01 12.76 13.74
N GLY A 253 -16.52 14.00 13.67
CA GLY A 253 -16.67 15.02 14.73
C GLY A 253 -15.60 15.00 15.81
N HIS A 254 -14.52 14.23 15.64
CA HIS A 254 -13.40 14.29 16.56
C HIS A 254 -12.59 15.59 16.37
N PRO A 255 -12.06 16.19 17.47
CA PRO A 255 -11.31 17.45 17.41
C PRO A 255 -9.88 17.23 16.92
N VAL A 256 -9.73 16.69 15.72
CA VAL A 256 -8.42 16.40 15.11
C VAL A 256 -8.28 17.08 13.76
N ARG A 257 -7.05 17.35 13.38
CA ARG A 257 -6.70 17.96 12.10
C ARG A 257 -5.40 17.40 11.58
N SER A 258 -5.36 17.10 10.27
CA SER A 258 -4.15 16.86 9.50
C SER A 258 -3.72 18.15 8.80
N THR A 259 -2.43 18.42 8.81
CA THR A 259 -1.83 19.59 8.15
C THR A 259 -0.66 19.14 7.30
N PHE A 260 -0.65 19.56 6.03
CA PHE A 260 0.54 19.44 5.18
C PHE A 260 1.51 20.56 5.57
N PRO A 261 2.70 20.22 6.14
CA PRO A 261 3.70 21.22 6.44
C PRO A 261 4.27 21.84 5.14
N LYS A 262 4.83 23.05 5.22
CA LYS A 262 5.42 23.74 4.06
C LYS A 262 6.54 22.98 3.37
N GLU A 263 7.23 22.11 4.09
CA GLU A 263 8.25 21.22 3.55
C GLU A 263 7.66 20.02 2.78
N GLY A 264 6.33 19.86 2.79
CA GLY A 264 5.58 18.76 2.20
C GLY A 264 5.18 17.68 3.20
N GLY A 265 4.09 16.98 2.91
CA GLY A 265 3.75 15.72 3.57
C GLY A 265 4.67 14.59 3.08
N ILE A 266 4.82 13.53 3.85
CA ILE A 266 5.55 12.33 3.43
C ILE A 266 4.64 11.55 2.49
N LEU A 267 5.05 11.38 1.24
CA LEU A 267 4.33 10.57 0.25
C LEU A 267 4.85 9.14 0.34
N ASP A 268 4.04 8.24 0.86
CA ASP A 268 4.30 6.81 0.80
C ASP A 268 3.35 6.14 -0.19
N SER A 269 3.67 4.93 -0.64
CA SER A 269 2.94 4.27 -1.71
C SER A 269 3.01 2.76 -1.65
N GLY A 270 1.99 2.13 -2.27
CA GLY A 270 1.99 0.73 -2.61
C GLY A 270 2.07 0.53 -4.13
N SER A 271 2.62 -0.59 -4.55
CA SER A 271 2.76 -0.96 -5.96
C SER A 271 2.09 -2.30 -6.23
N TRP A 272 1.46 -2.43 -7.41
CA TRP A 272 1.07 -3.71 -7.95
C TRP A 272 2.30 -4.46 -8.45
N ALA A 273 2.50 -5.67 -7.97
CA ALA A 273 3.52 -6.58 -8.42
C ALA A 273 2.90 -7.95 -8.75
N VAL A 274 3.38 -8.59 -9.80
CA VAL A 274 2.92 -9.94 -10.20
C VAL A 274 3.88 -10.96 -9.65
N SER A 275 3.36 -11.98 -8.94
CA SER A 275 4.19 -13.06 -8.42
C SER A 275 4.86 -13.83 -9.57
N LYS A 276 6.16 -14.08 -9.46
CA LYS A 276 6.92 -14.90 -10.44
C LYS A 276 6.35 -16.32 -10.57
N ALA A 277 5.69 -16.83 -9.53
CA ALA A 277 5.05 -18.14 -9.54
C ALA A 277 3.63 -18.13 -10.14
N SER A 278 3.07 -16.97 -10.45
CA SER A 278 1.73 -16.86 -11.04
C SER A 278 1.71 -17.42 -12.45
N LYS A 279 0.60 -18.10 -12.78
CA LYS A 279 0.27 -18.55 -14.13
C LYS A 279 -0.77 -17.65 -14.80
N ALA A 280 -1.24 -16.61 -14.11
CA ALA A 280 -2.27 -15.69 -14.56
C ALA A 280 -1.71 -14.35 -15.07
N GLY A 281 -0.49 -14.32 -15.59
CA GLY A 281 0.20 -13.11 -16.04
C GLY A 281 -0.62 -12.26 -17.02
N ASP A 282 -1.38 -12.92 -17.93
CA ASP A 282 -2.25 -12.22 -18.86
C ASP A 282 -3.39 -11.45 -18.17
N LEU A 283 -4.02 -12.09 -17.20
CA LEU A 283 -5.09 -11.47 -16.40
C LEU A 283 -4.56 -10.37 -15.49
N ALA A 284 -3.33 -10.57 -14.97
CA ALA A 284 -2.65 -9.60 -14.12
C ALA A 284 -2.37 -8.28 -14.89
N HIS A 285 -1.95 -8.35 -16.14
CA HIS A 285 -1.76 -7.15 -16.97
C HIS A 285 -3.07 -6.40 -17.18
N VAL A 286 -4.17 -7.11 -17.48
CA VAL A 286 -5.50 -6.49 -17.61
C VAL A 286 -5.90 -5.78 -16.32
N PHE A 287 -5.65 -6.42 -15.17
CA PHE A 287 -5.96 -5.85 -13.86
C PHE A 287 -5.13 -4.58 -13.58
N ILE A 288 -3.81 -4.66 -13.74
CA ILE A 288 -2.91 -3.54 -13.47
C ILE A 288 -3.22 -2.36 -14.38
N ASP A 289 -3.43 -2.59 -15.67
CA ASP A 289 -3.78 -1.52 -16.61
C ASP A 289 -5.13 -0.86 -16.25
N TYR A 290 -6.12 -1.67 -15.89
CA TYR A 290 -7.41 -1.18 -15.42
C TYR A 290 -7.26 -0.28 -14.18
N MET A 291 -6.45 -0.70 -13.20
CA MET A 291 -6.22 0.07 -11.98
C MET A 291 -5.49 1.40 -12.22
N CYS A 292 -4.76 1.54 -13.33
CA CYS A 292 -4.10 2.79 -13.72
C CYS A 292 -5.03 3.77 -14.46
N GLN A 293 -6.27 3.40 -14.76
CA GLN A 293 -7.20 4.29 -15.44
C GLN A 293 -7.59 5.48 -14.57
N PRO A 294 -7.69 6.71 -15.13
CA PRO A 294 -8.03 7.91 -14.37
C PRO A 294 -9.30 7.80 -13.52
N GLN A 295 -10.36 7.26 -14.10
CA GLN A 295 -11.63 7.07 -13.40
C GLN A 295 -11.52 6.07 -12.23
N ILE A 296 -10.62 5.08 -12.34
CA ILE A 296 -10.39 4.10 -11.27
C ILE A 296 -9.52 4.71 -10.17
N GLN A 297 -8.53 5.52 -10.53
CA GLN A 297 -7.74 6.28 -9.56
C GLN A 297 -8.62 7.27 -8.77
N ALA A 298 -9.56 7.95 -9.44
CA ALA A 298 -10.53 8.80 -8.76
C ALA A 298 -11.51 8.00 -7.88
N LEU A 299 -11.93 6.81 -8.32
CA LEU A 299 -12.77 5.91 -7.52
C LEU A 299 -12.04 5.42 -6.27
N LEU A 300 -10.75 5.07 -6.38
CA LEU A 300 -9.89 4.73 -5.24
C LEU A 300 -9.84 5.87 -4.23
N SER A 301 -9.63 7.11 -4.69
CA SER A 301 -9.63 8.27 -3.81
C SER A 301 -10.96 8.44 -3.07
N ARG A 302 -12.09 8.31 -3.77
CA ARG A 302 -13.43 8.49 -3.19
C ARG A 302 -13.86 7.35 -2.27
N LYS A 303 -13.43 6.11 -2.52
CA LYS A 303 -13.97 4.91 -1.85
C LYS A 303 -12.99 4.20 -0.93
N VAL A 304 -11.70 4.38 -1.15
CA VAL A 304 -10.62 3.77 -0.34
C VAL A 304 -9.87 4.85 0.47
N GLY A 305 -9.94 6.11 0.05
CA GLY A 305 -9.27 7.23 0.73
C GLY A 305 -7.82 7.40 0.32
N THR A 306 -7.39 6.88 -0.82
CA THR A 306 -6.01 6.94 -1.27
C THR A 306 -5.75 8.13 -2.20
N SER A 307 -4.55 8.70 -2.14
CA SER A 307 -4.11 9.70 -3.12
C SER A 307 -3.88 9.04 -4.48
N PRO A 308 -4.25 9.69 -5.61
CA PRO A 308 -4.07 9.13 -6.93
C PRO A 308 -2.58 8.99 -7.29
N THR A 309 -2.22 7.88 -7.93
CA THR A 309 -0.86 7.62 -8.43
C THR A 309 -0.56 8.34 -9.74
N ILE A 310 -1.54 8.99 -10.34
CA ILE A 310 -1.47 9.80 -11.55
C ILE A 310 -1.62 11.29 -11.22
N ASP A 311 -1.38 12.16 -12.21
CA ASP A 311 -1.56 13.59 -11.99
C ASP A 311 -3.02 13.95 -11.76
N ARG A 312 -3.25 14.93 -10.88
CA ARG A 312 -4.58 15.43 -10.56
C ARG A 312 -5.37 15.82 -11.82
N SER A 313 -4.71 16.52 -12.75
CA SER A 313 -5.32 16.99 -13.99
C SER A 313 -5.87 15.86 -14.89
N ALA A 314 -5.43 14.63 -14.68
CA ALA A 314 -5.95 13.46 -15.36
C ALA A 314 -7.18 12.84 -14.67
N THR A 315 -7.55 13.30 -13.48
CA THR A 315 -8.70 12.81 -12.70
C THR A 315 -9.87 13.82 -12.78
N ASP A 316 -11.07 13.36 -12.42
CA ASP A 316 -12.26 14.19 -12.26
C ASP A 316 -12.53 14.57 -10.79
N LEU A 317 -11.52 14.47 -9.93
CA LEU A 317 -11.62 14.84 -8.53
C LEU A 317 -11.84 16.34 -8.38
N THR A 318 -12.85 16.72 -7.61
CA THR A 318 -13.05 18.10 -7.17
C THR A 318 -11.91 18.53 -6.25
N ASP A 319 -11.73 19.84 -6.06
CA ASP A 319 -10.72 20.39 -5.14
C ASP A 319 -10.87 19.81 -3.73
N LYS A 320 -12.12 19.68 -3.27
CA LYS A 320 -12.43 19.11 -1.95
C LYS A 320 -12.07 17.63 -1.85
N GLU A 321 -12.41 16.83 -2.88
CA GLU A 321 -12.08 15.40 -2.90
C GLU A 321 -10.57 15.18 -2.98
N PHE A 322 -9.87 15.99 -3.78
CA PHE A 322 -8.41 15.91 -3.87
C PHE A 322 -7.75 16.32 -2.55
N ALA A 323 -8.17 17.43 -1.94
CA ALA A 323 -7.63 17.89 -0.66
C ALA A 323 -7.89 16.92 0.51
N ALA A 324 -8.90 16.05 0.39
CA ALA A 324 -9.17 15.01 1.39
C ALA A 324 -8.16 13.87 1.38
N VAL A 325 -7.40 13.68 0.30
CA VAL A 325 -6.47 12.54 0.11
C VAL A 325 -5.06 12.96 -0.32
N SER A 326 -4.84 14.25 -0.69
CA SER A 326 -3.59 14.70 -1.32
C SER A 326 -3.35 16.19 -1.10
N SER A 327 -2.24 16.70 -1.64
CA SER A 327 -1.86 18.12 -1.64
C SER A 327 -1.11 18.46 -2.93
N ASP A 328 -1.17 19.74 -3.33
CA ASP A 328 -0.38 20.31 -4.43
C ASP A 328 1.06 20.69 -4.00
N LEU A 329 1.39 20.60 -2.70
CA LEU A 329 2.74 20.82 -2.22
C LEU A 329 3.68 19.71 -2.70
N THR A 330 4.92 20.08 -2.99
CA THR A 330 5.96 19.08 -3.31
C THR A 330 6.11 18.13 -2.12
N PRO A 331 5.91 16.82 -2.30
CA PRO A 331 5.99 15.87 -1.21
C PRO A 331 7.43 15.56 -0.80
N ILE A 332 7.60 15.14 0.44
CA ILE A 332 8.80 14.42 0.89
C ILE A 332 8.64 12.97 0.41
N VAL A 333 9.48 12.55 -0.53
CA VAL A 333 9.55 11.16 -0.99
C VAL A 333 10.65 10.46 -0.22
N PRO A 334 10.34 9.40 0.55
CA PRO A 334 11.34 8.70 1.36
C PRO A 334 12.47 8.09 0.53
N ARG A 335 13.67 8.09 1.10
CA ARG A 335 14.85 7.43 0.54
C ARG A 335 14.79 5.92 0.78
N TYR A 336 13.82 5.25 0.13
CA TYR A 336 13.60 3.81 0.26
C TYR A 336 14.86 2.98 -0.04
N ASP A 337 15.72 3.46 -0.94
CA ASP A 337 17.02 2.88 -1.23
C ASP A 337 17.89 2.73 0.02
N LEU A 338 17.90 3.73 0.90
CA LEU A 338 18.62 3.67 2.19
C LEU A 338 17.95 2.69 3.15
N TYR A 339 16.62 2.73 3.26
CA TYR A 339 15.89 1.84 4.17
C TYR A 339 16.00 0.36 3.78
N VAL A 340 16.38 0.06 2.54
CA VAL A 340 16.66 -1.30 2.08
C VAL A 340 18.14 -1.62 2.21
N SER A 341 19.03 -0.77 1.66
CA SER A 341 20.47 -1.08 1.56
C SER A 341 21.22 -0.94 2.89
N LYS A 342 20.75 -0.08 3.79
CA LYS A 342 21.36 0.18 5.11
C LYS A 342 20.43 -0.18 6.28
N ALA A 343 19.48 -1.11 6.09
CA ALA A 343 18.42 -1.42 7.06
C ALA A 343 18.98 -1.67 8.47
N ASP A 344 19.97 -2.54 8.62
CA ASP A 344 20.53 -2.92 9.91
C ASP A 344 21.22 -1.73 10.60
N TRP A 345 22.03 -0.98 9.85
CA TRP A 345 22.73 0.19 10.36
C TRP A 345 21.72 1.28 10.79
N LEU A 346 20.70 1.55 9.97
CA LEU A 346 19.67 2.53 10.32
C LEU A 346 18.87 2.10 11.56
N ASN A 347 18.50 0.82 11.67
CA ASN A 347 17.81 0.29 12.84
C ASN A 347 18.66 0.37 14.10
N GLN A 348 19.95 0.09 13.99
CA GLN A 348 20.90 0.24 15.10
C GLN A 348 20.95 1.70 15.56
N LYS A 349 21.22 2.66 14.65
CA LYS A 349 21.29 4.09 14.96
C LYS A 349 19.96 4.64 15.51
N TRP A 350 18.85 4.18 14.97
CA TRP A 350 17.53 4.52 15.45
C TRP A 350 17.30 4.05 16.91
N THR A 351 17.69 2.81 17.19
CA THR A 351 17.57 2.25 18.54
C THR A 351 18.47 3.01 19.53
N GLU A 352 19.71 3.27 19.15
CA GLU A 352 20.65 4.10 19.94
C GLU A 352 20.03 5.49 20.24
N MET A 353 19.40 6.11 19.27
CA MET A 353 18.76 7.43 19.40
C MET A 353 17.54 7.38 20.33
N ILE A 354 16.66 6.36 20.20
CA ILE A 354 15.46 6.28 21.04
C ILE A 354 15.78 5.89 22.48
N VAL A 355 16.66 4.91 22.69
CA VAL A 355 16.94 4.32 24.02
C VAL A 355 18.01 5.11 24.77
N GLY A 356 19.08 5.59 24.08
CA GLY A 356 20.17 6.36 24.67
C GLY A 356 19.73 7.75 25.08
#